data_70186f84559bdec3dd938818cba82160
#
_entry.id   70186f84559bdec3dd938818cba82160
#
_cell.length_a   1.000
_cell.length_b   1.000
_cell.length_c   1.000
_cell.angle_alpha   90.00
_cell.angle_beta   90.00
_cell.angle_gamma   90.00
#
_symmetry.space_group_name_H-M   'P 1'
#
loop_
_entity.id
_entity.type
_entity.pdbx_description
1 polymer ?
#
loop_
_entity_poly.entity_id
_entity_poly.type
_entity_poly.pdbx_seq_one_letter_code
_entity_poly.pdbx_strand_id
1 'polypeptide(L)'
;TAISKDIYLGKYKVSEVRPPEGYAISRQVFEANLSKTEPEKAILVRNQKMYLYIKKVAETEEAGGNRPPIEGVKFRLWESSANADSAGTTYTTNKNGLIKLEGLSPATYCIQETAVPAGYVLDNTVYKFTVDANGLVKNEQGYTMVIENRYIKAEFLKTDKVTGEAVAGAVMQL
;
A
#
# COMPACT_ATOMS: atom_id res chain seq x y z
N THR A 1 -7.84 -15.69 23.93
CA THR A 1 -7.16 -16.86 24.51
C THR A 1 -7.83 -18.11 23.97
N ALA A 2 -7.05 -19.07 23.45
CA ALA A 2 -7.54 -20.39 23.08
C ALA A 2 -6.95 -21.41 24.05
N ILE A 3 -7.77 -22.37 24.46
CA ILE A 3 -7.37 -23.49 25.33
C ILE A 3 -7.60 -24.78 24.54
N SER A 4 -6.60 -25.68 24.53
CA SER A 4 -6.79 -26.98 23.90
C SER A 4 -7.84 -27.78 24.69
N LYS A 5 -8.51 -28.72 24.00
CA LYS A 5 -9.21 -29.80 24.67
C LYS A 5 -8.17 -30.67 25.39
N ASP A 6 -8.63 -31.58 26.26
CA ASP A 6 -7.77 -32.53 26.94
C ASP A 6 -6.89 -33.28 25.94
N ILE A 7 -5.59 -33.24 26.16
CA ILE A 7 -4.57 -33.87 25.33
C ILE A 7 -3.64 -34.72 26.26
N TYR A 8 -3.02 -35.73 25.68
CA TYR A 8 -2.10 -36.59 26.44
C TYR A 8 -0.77 -35.88 26.74
N LEU A 9 -0.02 -36.40 27.71
CA LEU A 9 1.36 -35.97 27.93
C LEU A 9 2.19 -36.25 26.67
N GLY A 10 3.08 -35.35 26.30
CA GLY A 10 3.91 -35.50 25.10
C GLY A 10 4.47 -34.22 24.54
N LYS A 11 5.13 -34.32 23.40
CA LYS A 11 5.69 -33.22 22.68
C LYS A 11 4.74 -32.80 21.55
N TYR A 12 4.44 -31.51 21.46
CA TYR A 12 3.52 -30.93 20.49
C TYR A 12 4.19 -29.80 19.73
N LYS A 13 3.78 -29.66 18.49
CA LYS A 13 4.04 -28.44 17.68
C LYS A 13 2.75 -27.67 17.54
N VAL A 14 2.80 -26.38 17.85
CA VAL A 14 1.65 -25.47 17.79
C VAL A 14 1.95 -24.38 16.78
N SER A 15 1.06 -24.18 15.83
CA SER A 15 1.14 -23.12 14.84
C SER A 15 -0.21 -22.46 14.66
N GLU A 16 -0.20 -21.22 14.26
CA GLU A 16 -1.43 -20.51 13.90
C GLU A 16 -1.93 -21.02 12.53
N VAL A 17 -3.20 -21.36 12.42
CA VAL A 17 -3.84 -21.77 11.16
C VAL A 17 -4.70 -20.66 10.54
N ARG A 18 -5.12 -19.69 11.36
CA ARG A 18 -5.88 -18.52 10.90
C ARG A 18 -5.59 -17.34 11.84
N PRO A 19 -5.22 -16.17 11.33
CA PRO A 19 -5.04 -14.97 12.13
C PRO A 19 -6.40 -14.37 12.51
N PRO A 20 -6.45 -13.49 13.51
CA PRO A 20 -7.57 -12.59 13.71
C PRO A 20 -7.73 -11.66 12.50
N GLU A 21 -8.95 -11.15 12.31
CA GLU A 21 -9.24 -10.19 11.25
C GLU A 21 -8.37 -8.94 11.37
N GLY A 22 -7.83 -8.47 10.24
CA GLY A 22 -6.91 -7.33 10.18
C GLY A 22 -5.47 -7.62 10.60
N TYR A 23 -5.13 -8.87 10.91
CA TYR A 23 -3.77 -9.28 11.26
C TYR A 23 -3.20 -10.26 10.24
N ALA A 24 -1.88 -10.24 10.10
CA ALA A 24 -1.15 -11.22 9.31
C ALA A 24 -0.89 -12.49 10.12
N ILE A 25 -0.94 -13.65 9.44
CA ILE A 25 -0.68 -14.95 10.05
C ILE A 25 0.75 -15.02 10.61
N SER A 26 0.90 -15.54 11.82
CA SER A 26 2.19 -15.90 12.37
C SER A 26 2.65 -17.22 11.76
N ARG A 27 3.81 -17.24 11.10
CA ARG A 27 4.42 -18.47 10.58
C ARG A 27 5.30 -19.18 11.59
N GLN A 28 5.33 -18.69 12.84
CA GLN A 28 6.11 -19.28 13.90
C GLN A 28 5.50 -20.61 14.35
N VAL A 29 6.34 -21.62 14.50
CA VAL A 29 5.99 -22.92 15.10
C VAL A 29 6.57 -22.96 16.50
N PHE A 30 5.73 -23.21 17.47
CA PHE A 30 6.10 -23.32 18.89
C PHE A 30 6.14 -24.78 19.29
N GLU A 31 7.02 -25.13 20.23
CA GLU A 31 7.08 -26.47 20.83
C GLU A 31 6.50 -26.41 22.23
N ALA A 32 5.64 -27.37 22.53
CA ALA A 32 5.09 -27.58 23.85
C ALA A 32 5.42 -29.02 24.29
N ASN A 33 6.09 -29.17 25.42
CA ASN A 33 6.35 -30.47 26.04
C ASN A 33 5.53 -30.56 27.35
N LEU A 34 4.54 -31.44 27.34
CA LEU A 34 3.69 -31.69 28.51
C LEU A 34 4.17 -32.92 29.23
N SER A 35 4.45 -32.81 30.52
CA SER A 35 4.93 -33.89 31.39
C SER A 35 4.11 -33.94 32.69
N LYS A 36 4.32 -34.97 33.49
CA LYS A 36 3.65 -35.07 34.82
C LYS A 36 4.03 -33.92 35.75
N THR A 37 5.23 -33.34 35.56
CA THR A 37 5.72 -32.20 36.36
C THR A 37 5.36 -30.86 35.77
N GLU A 38 5.09 -30.79 34.44
CA GLU A 38 4.64 -29.62 33.72
C GLU A 38 3.43 -29.99 32.84
N PRO A 39 2.23 -30.17 33.42
CA PRO A 39 1.06 -30.62 32.69
C PRO A 39 0.40 -29.53 31.85
N GLU A 40 0.80 -28.27 32.02
CA GLU A 40 0.28 -27.11 31.32
C GLU A 40 1.41 -26.30 30.68
N LYS A 41 1.15 -25.73 29.51
CA LYS A 41 2.09 -24.84 28.83
C LYS A 41 1.35 -23.66 28.22
N ALA A 42 1.70 -22.45 28.64
CA ALA A 42 1.24 -21.22 28.00
C ALA A 42 2.19 -20.83 26.85
N ILE A 43 1.64 -20.53 25.69
CA ILE A 43 2.37 -20.05 24.53
C ILE A 43 1.82 -18.67 24.14
N LEU A 44 2.68 -17.68 24.09
CA LEU A 44 2.34 -16.34 23.62
C LEU A 44 2.61 -16.24 22.13
N VAL A 45 1.54 -16.15 21.33
CA VAL A 45 1.61 -15.86 19.90
C VAL A 45 1.34 -14.38 19.69
N ARG A 46 2.21 -13.70 18.93
CA ARG A 46 2.06 -12.29 18.57
C ARG A 46 1.78 -12.17 17.08
N ASN A 47 0.65 -11.57 16.73
CA ASN A 47 0.32 -11.23 15.36
C ASN A 47 0.67 -9.78 15.06
N GLN A 48 1.16 -9.53 13.86
CA GLN A 48 1.35 -8.19 13.33
C GLN A 48 0.08 -7.79 12.57
N LYS A 49 -0.39 -6.54 12.75
CA LYS A 49 -1.43 -6.02 11.87
C LYS A 49 -0.97 -6.08 10.42
N MET A 50 -1.88 -6.46 9.51
CA MET A 50 -1.60 -6.31 8.09
C MET A 50 -1.35 -4.84 7.78
N TYR A 51 -0.46 -4.57 6.85
CA TYR A 51 -0.20 -3.20 6.38
C TYR A 51 0.16 -3.19 4.90
N LEU A 52 -0.12 -2.07 4.26
CA LEU A 52 0.32 -1.70 2.92
C LEU A 52 0.72 -0.24 2.94
N TYR A 53 1.86 0.09 2.38
CA TYR A 53 2.26 1.47 2.12
C TYR A 53 1.88 1.86 0.69
N ILE A 54 1.23 3.01 0.54
CA ILE A 54 1.14 3.73 -0.73
C ILE A 54 2.22 4.80 -0.69
N LYS A 55 3.16 4.76 -1.64
CA LYS A 55 4.23 5.74 -1.78
C LYS A 55 3.98 6.57 -3.03
N LYS A 56 3.72 7.84 -2.83
CA LYS A 56 3.50 8.81 -3.89
C LYS A 56 4.76 9.58 -4.20
N VAL A 57 5.16 9.59 -5.47
CA VAL A 57 6.38 10.25 -5.95
C VAL A 57 6.10 11.03 -7.23
N ALA A 58 6.93 12.03 -7.50
CA ALA A 58 6.93 12.70 -8.79
C ALA A 58 7.70 11.89 -9.84
N GLU A 59 7.38 12.10 -11.10
CA GLU A 59 8.15 11.57 -12.23
C GLU A 59 9.60 12.08 -12.21
N THR A 60 10.49 11.30 -12.81
CA THR A 60 11.84 11.74 -13.13
C THR A 60 12.13 11.50 -14.61
N GLU A 61 12.84 12.44 -15.24
CA GLU A 61 13.25 12.33 -16.65
C GLU A 61 14.47 11.42 -16.81
N GLU A 62 15.23 11.19 -15.72
CA GLU A 62 16.42 10.36 -15.75
C GLU A 62 16.14 8.95 -15.23
N ALA A 63 16.60 7.95 -15.94
CA ALA A 63 16.55 6.55 -15.49
C ALA A 63 17.35 6.41 -14.17
N GLY A 64 16.69 6.01 -13.09
CA GLY A 64 17.30 5.93 -11.76
C GLY A 64 17.45 7.27 -11.04
N GLY A 65 16.91 8.37 -11.60
CA GLY A 65 16.92 9.70 -10.98
C GLY A 65 16.10 9.77 -9.69
N ASN A 66 16.31 10.83 -8.93
CA ASN A 66 15.58 11.07 -7.69
C ASN A 66 14.09 11.30 -7.98
N ARG A 67 13.24 10.53 -7.32
CA ARG A 67 11.78 10.66 -7.36
C ARG A 67 11.29 11.31 -6.08
N PRO A 68 11.14 12.63 -6.03
CA PRO A 68 10.74 13.33 -4.82
C PRO A 68 9.35 12.88 -4.36
N PRO A 69 9.15 12.70 -3.03
CA PRO A 69 7.84 12.37 -2.49
C PRO A 69 6.87 13.53 -2.67
N ILE A 70 5.59 13.22 -2.87
CA ILE A 70 4.53 14.23 -2.99
C ILE A 70 3.65 14.17 -1.75
N GLU A 71 3.66 15.24 -0.96
CA GLU A 71 2.76 15.46 0.18
C GLU A 71 1.40 15.97 -0.28
N GLY A 72 0.33 15.67 0.46
CA GLY A 72 -1.00 16.27 0.27
C GLY A 72 -1.83 15.65 -0.84
N VAL A 73 -1.36 14.59 -1.48
CA VAL A 73 -2.15 13.84 -2.47
C VAL A 73 -3.27 13.07 -1.76
N LYS A 74 -4.50 13.20 -2.24
CA LYS A 74 -5.66 12.52 -1.67
C LYS A 74 -6.01 11.29 -2.48
N PHE A 75 -6.22 10.18 -1.77
CA PHE A 75 -6.66 8.91 -2.33
C PHE A 75 -7.97 8.49 -1.68
N ARG A 76 -8.81 7.86 -2.46
CA ARG A 76 -10.01 7.17 -2.00
C ARG A 76 -9.81 5.67 -2.07
N LEU A 77 -10.06 4.98 -0.97
CA LEU A 77 -9.99 3.52 -0.82
C LEU A 77 -11.40 2.96 -0.62
N TRP A 78 -11.75 1.89 -1.35
CA TRP A 78 -13.02 1.15 -1.15
C TRP A 78 -12.83 -0.33 -1.47
N GLU A 79 -13.73 -1.18 -0.97
CA GLU A 79 -13.77 -2.59 -1.38
C GLU A 79 -14.29 -2.71 -2.81
N SER A 80 -13.69 -3.58 -3.61
CA SER A 80 -14.05 -3.78 -5.02
C SER A 80 -15.50 -4.23 -5.23
N SER A 81 -16.14 -4.82 -4.20
CA SER A 81 -17.55 -5.22 -4.17
C SER A 81 -18.50 -4.05 -3.89
N ALA A 82 -17.99 -2.91 -3.41
CA ALA A 82 -18.77 -1.74 -3.04
C ALA A 82 -18.73 -0.67 -4.14
N ASN A 83 -19.72 0.23 -4.13
CA ASN A 83 -19.69 1.41 -4.98
C ASN A 83 -18.68 2.43 -4.42
N ALA A 84 -17.74 2.88 -5.26
CA ALA A 84 -16.71 3.86 -4.91
C ALA A 84 -17.30 5.15 -4.31
N ASP A 85 -18.44 5.61 -4.80
CA ASP A 85 -19.04 6.89 -4.38
C ASP A 85 -19.69 6.83 -3.00
N SER A 86 -20.11 5.65 -2.55
CA SER A 86 -20.88 5.49 -1.31
C SER A 86 -20.07 4.95 -0.11
N ALA A 87 -18.95 4.27 -0.34
CA ALA A 87 -18.26 3.49 0.71
C ALA A 87 -16.76 3.78 0.85
N GLY A 88 -16.21 4.75 0.10
CA GLY A 88 -14.77 5.00 0.08
C GLY A 88 -14.27 5.84 1.27
N THR A 89 -13.14 5.44 1.84
CA THR A 89 -12.40 6.22 2.86
C THR A 89 -11.30 7.04 2.19
N THR A 90 -11.20 8.32 2.57
CA THR A 90 -10.16 9.21 2.03
C THR A 90 -8.91 9.19 2.89
N TYR A 91 -7.76 9.06 2.25
CA TYR A 91 -6.42 9.12 2.83
C TYR A 91 -5.61 10.23 2.17
N THR A 92 -4.67 10.82 2.91
CA THR A 92 -3.80 11.88 2.39
C THR A 92 -2.33 11.52 2.64
N THR A 93 -1.47 11.72 1.65
CA THR A 93 -0.04 11.47 1.78
C THR A 93 0.62 12.47 2.73
N ASN A 94 1.54 11.97 3.56
CA ASN A 94 2.35 12.79 4.45
C ASN A 94 3.57 13.40 3.73
N LYS A 95 4.42 14.15 4.46
CA LYS A 95 5.64 14.79 3.93
C LYS A 95 6.63 13.83 3.24
N ASN A 96 6.56 12.55 3.53
CA ASN A 96 7.36 11.51 2.88
C ASN A 96 6.64 10.86 1.69
N GLY A 97 5.49 11.40 1.27
CA GLY A 97 4.65 10.84 0.21
C GLY A 97 3.96 9.54 0.61
N LEU A 98 3.81 9.24 1.90
CA LEU A 98 3.34 7.93 2.37
C LEU A 98 1.93 8.00 2.95
N ILE A 99 1.14 6.97 2.60
CA ILE A 99 -0.05 6.52 3.32
C ILE A 99 0.24 5.13 3.84
N LYS A 100 -0.07 4.86 5.10
CA LYS A 100 -0.05 3.52 5.69
C LYS A 100 -1.47 3.04 5.86
N LEU A 101 -1.82 1.95 5.18
CA LEU A 101 -3.08 1.24 5.35
C LEU A 101 -2.84 0.08 6.32
N GLU A 102 -3.63 -0.02 7.38
CA GLU A 102 -3.48 -1.05 8.42
C GLU A 102 -4.83 -1.68 8.76
N GLY A 103 -4.77 -2.96 9.14
CA GLY A 103 -5.92 -3.66 9.73
C GLY A 103 -7.08 -3.90 8.78
N LEU A 104 -6.84 -3.87 7.45
CA LEU A 104 -7.88 -4.17 6.47
C LEU A 104 -8.26 -5.65 6.53
N SER A 105 -9.55 -5.92 6.42
CA SER A 105 -10.12 -7.26 6.35
C SER A 105 -9.76 -7.96 5.04
N PRO A 106 -9.82 -9.30 4.97
CA PRO A 106 -9.63 -10.03 3.74
C PRO A 106 -10.66 -9.63 2.68
N ALA A 107 -10.19 -8.94 1.63
CA ALA A 107 -11.00 -8.49 0.50
C ALA A 107 -10.10 -7.98 -0.64
N THR A 108 -10.69 -7.71 -1.80
CA THR A 108 -10.04 -6.95 -2.87
C THR A 108 -10.45 -5.48 -2.74
N TYR A 109 -9.45 -4.62 -2.71
CA TYR A 109 -9.61 -3.18 -2.57
C TYR A 109 -9.22 -2.46 -3.85
N CYS A 110 -9.91 -1.34 -4.07
CA CYS A 110 -9.59 -0.36 -5.09
C CYS A 110 -9.10 0.91 -4.41
N ILE A 111 -8.08 1.54 -4.99
CA ILE A 111 -7.59 2.85 -4.55
C ILE A 111 -7.38 3.75 -5.77
N GLN A 112 -7.82 4.99 -5.68
CA GLN A 112 -7.74 5.97 -6.75
C GLN A 112 -7.39 7.33 -6.19
N GLU A 113 -6.59 8.07 -6.93
CA GLU A 113 -6.28 9.45 -6.63
C GLU A 113 -7.50 10.35 -6.88
N THR A 114 -7.80 11.24 -5.94
CA THR A 114 -8.96 12.16 -6.03
C THR A 114 -8.55 13.61 -6.03
N ALA A 115 -7.36 13.95 -5.55
CA ALA A 115 -6.80 15.28 -5.63
C ALA A 115 -5.28 15.28 -5.52
N VAL A 116 -4.63 16.21 -6.20
CA VAL A 116 -3.19 16.43 -6.18
C VAL A 116 -2.88 17.89 -5.86
N PRO A 117 -1.70 18.19 -5.30
CA PRO A 117 -1.21 19.56 -5.16
C PRO A 117 -1.03 20.24 -6.54
N ALA A 118 -0.98 21.57 -6.54
CA ALA A 118 -0.70 22.34 -7.73
C ALA A 118 0.63 21.92 -8.37
N GLY A 119 0.70 21.91 -9.71
CA GLY A 119 1.87 21.52 -10.49
C GLY A 119 1.91 20.04 -10.91
N TYR A 120 0.97 19.21 -10.44
CA TYR A 120 0.89 17.80 -10.82
C TYR A 120 -0.37 17.47 -11.60
N VAL A 121 -0.28 16.48 -12.48
CA VAL A 121 -1.41 15.93 -13.23
C VAL A 121 -2.09 14.86 -12.40
N LEU A 122 -3.41 14.95 -12.22
CA LEU A 122 -4.20 13.92 -11.52
C LEU A 122 -4.12 12.58 -12.27
N ASP A 123 -3.81 11.51 -11.55
CA ASP A 123 -3.85 10.15 -12.07
C ASP A 123 -5.23 9.52 -11.80
N ASN A 124 -6.00 9.33 -12.87
CA ASN A 124 -7.33 8.73 -12.78
C ASN A 124 -7.33 7.19 -12.74
N THR A 125 -6.15 6.56 -12.69
CA THR A 125 -6.02 5.10 -12.65
C THR A 125 -6.59 4.55 -11.35
N VAL A 126 -7.38 3.49 -11.47
CA VAL A 126 -7.85 2.70 -10.33
C VAL A 126 -6.89 1.54 -10.11
N TYR A 127 -6.15 1.60 -9.02
CA TYR A 127 -5.24 0.55 -8.60
C TYR A 127 -5.96 -0.47 -7.74
N LYS A 128 -5.58 -1.75 -7.85
CA LYS A 128 -6.18 -2.84 -7.08
C LYS A 128 -5.13 -3.60 -6.29
N PHE A 129 -5.51 -4.05 -5.10
CA PHE A 129 -4.74 -5.00 -4.31
C PHE A 129 -5.69 -5.90 -3.53
N THR A 130 -5.19 -7.08 -3.11
CA THR A 130 -5.98 -8.03 -2.34
C THR A 130 -5.32 -8.30 -1.00
N VAL A 131 -6.11 -8.30 0.06
CA VAL A 131 -5.74 -8.86 1.36
C VAL A 131 -6.34 -10.26 1.42
N ASP A 132 -5.51 -11.29 1.56
CA ASP A 132 -5.99 -12.68 1.63
C ASP A 132 -6.48 -13.05 3.03
N ALA A 133 -7.03 -14.27 3.18
CA ALA A 133 -7.54 -14.79 4.45
C ALA A 133 -6.47 -14.90 5.56
N ASN A 134 -5.19 -14.83 5.20
CA ASN A 134 -4.06 -14.83 6.13
C ASN A 134 -3.58 -13.40 6.47
N GLY A 135 -4.28 -12.36 6.04
CA GLY A 135 -3.90 -10.96 6.21
C GLY A 135 -2.66 -10.56 5.42
N LEU A 136 -2.33 -11.31 4.35
CA LEU A 136 -1.19 -10.99 3.49
C LEU A 136 -1.66 -10.20 2.29
N VAL A 137 -0.93 -9.12 1.98
CA VAL A 137 -1.20 -8.29 0.81
C VAL A 137 -0.65 -8.96 -0.43
N LYS A 138 -1.51 -9.10 -1.45
CA LYS A 138 -1.15 -9.58 -2.79
C LYS A 138 -1.25 -8.43 -3.77
N ASN A 139 -0.11 -7.91 -4.17
CA ASN A 139 0.05 -7.00 -5.30
C ASN A 139 1.44 -7.26 -5.94
N GLU A 140 1.66 -6.74 -7.13
CA GLU A 140 2.90 -6.95 -7.90
C GLU A 140 4.14 -6.32 -7.23
N GLN A 141 3.95 -5.33 -6.35
CA GLN A 141 5.01 -4.58 -5.69
C GLN A 141 5.24 -4.99 -4.22
N GLY A 142 4.55 -6.03 -3.72
CA GLY A 142 4.65 -6.49 -2.33
C GLY A 142 3.90 -5.56 -1.35
N TYR A 143 4.55 -5.19 -0.23
CA TYR A 143 3.93 -4.36 0.83
C TYR A 143 4.03 -2.85 0.60
N THR A 144 4.57 -2.41 -0.54
CA THR A 144 4.64 -0.99 -0.91
C THR A 144 4.19 -0.84 -2.35
N MET A 145 3.15 -0.05 -2.57
CA MET A 145 2.67 0.34 -3.89
C MET A 145 3.20 1.74 -4.21
N VAL A 146 4.03 1.86 -5.24
CA VAL A 146 4.59 3.14 -5.69
C VAL A 146 3.71 3.68 -6.82
N ILE A 147 3.19 4.88 -6.66
CA ILE A 147 2.35 5.59 -7.65
C ILE A 147 3.05 6.90 -7.98
N GLU A 148 3.21 7.16 -9.29
CA GLU A 148 3.93 8.32 -9.81
C GLU A 148 2.96 9.33 -10.40
N ASN A 149 3.20 10.64 -10.17
CA ASN A 149 2.51 11.71 -10.89
C ASN A 149 3.47 12.47 -11.79
N ARG A 150 2.94 12.85 -12.94
CA ARG A 150 3.62 13.73 -13.87
C ARG A 150 3.46 15.18 -13.43
N TYR A 151 4.47 16.00 -13.76
CA TYR A 151 4.33 17.44 -13.66
C TYR A 151 3.41 17.99 -14.74
N ILE A 152 2.69 19.07 -14.44
CA ILE A 152 2.06 19.90 -15.47
C ILE A 152 3.19 20.64 -16.20
N LYS A 153 3.31 20.40 -17.50
CA LYS A 153 4.33 21.03 -18.36
C LYS A 153 3.65 21.84 -19.42
N ALA A 154 4.22 23.02 -19.74
CA ALA A 154 3.87 23.79 -20.92
C ALA A 154 5.09 23.83 -21.83
N GLU A 155 4.90 23.44 -23.08
CA GLU A 155 5.93 23.52 -24.12
C GLU A 155 5.60 24.65 -25.09
N PHE A 156 6.57 25.50 -25.37
CA PHE A 156 6.44 26.60 -26.27
C PHE A 156 7.43 26.46 -27.44
N LEU A 157 6.93 26.25 -28.64
CA LEU A 157 7.75 26.21 -29.85
C LEU A 157 7.68 27.58 -30.55
N LYS A 158 8.81 28.26 -30.65
CA LYS A 158 8.96 29.47 -31.46
C LYS A 158 9.36 29.08 -32.87
N THR A 159 8.57 29.50 -33.87
CA THR A 159 8.87 29.23 -35.28
C THR A 159 8.94 30.52 -36.07
N ASP A 160 9.70 30.52 -37.13
CA ASP A 160 9.65 31.56 -38.17
C ASP A 160 8.28 31.52 -38.89
N LYS A 161 7.68 32.69 -39.08
CA LYS A 161 6.32 32.76 -39.62
C LYS A 161 6.26 32.39 -41.12
N VAL A 162 7.37 32.53 -41.84
CA VAL A 162 7.42 32.29 -43.28
C VAL A 162 7.86 30.88 -43.61
N THR A 163 8.92 30.41 -42.95
CA THR A 163 9.52 29.08 -43.19
C THR A 163 8.93 27.98 -42.37
N GLY A 164 8.33 28.29 -41.19
CA GLY A 164 7.85 27.34 -40.23
C GLY A 164 8.98 26.65 -39.38
N GLU A 165 10.23 27.03 -39.64
CA GLU A 165 11.38 26.44 -38.93
C GLU A 165 11.48 26.96 -37.51
N ALA A 166 12.05 26.11 -36.62
CA ALA A 166 12.26 26.46 -35.21
C ALA A 166 13.27 27.59 -35.06
N VAL A 167 12.94 28.61 -34.26
CA VAL A 167 13.82 29.76 -33.98
C VAL A 167 14.42 29.61 -32.59
N ALA A 168 15.74 29.41 -32.56
CA ALA A 168 16.52 29.30 -31.32
C ALA A 168 16.78 30.67 -30.71
N GLY A 169 17.00 30.73 -29.37
CA GLY A 169 17.41 31.91 -28.64
C GLY A 169 16.26 32.90 -28.28
N ALA A 170 15.00 32.55 -28.53
CA ALA A 170 13.88 33.34 -28.05
C ALA A 170 13.74 33.24 -26.53
N VAL A 171 13.69 34.39 -25.86
CA VAL A 171 13.38 34.48 -24.43
C VAL A 171 11.89 34.67 -24.25
N MET A 172 11.25 33.83 -23.45
CA MET A 172 9.83 33.92 -23.15
C MET A 172 9.64 34.12 -21.64
N GLN A 173 8.58 34.84 -21.27
CA GLN A 173 8.16 35.06 -19.91
C GLN A 173 6.74 34.49 -19.74
N LEU A 174 6.51 33.75 -18.63
CA LEU A 174 5.20 33.31 -18.17
C LEU A 174 4.66 34.26 -17.12
#